data_d9d9b9bb6c7108a47ea4a36ec6f009b9
#
_entry.id   d9d9b9bb6c7108a47ea4a36ec6f009b9
#
_cell.length_a   1.000
_cell.length_b   1.000
_cell.length_c   1.000
_cell.angle_alpha   90.00
_cell.angle_beta   90.00
_cell.angle_gamma   90.00
#
_symmetry.space_group_name_H-M   'P 1'
#
loop_
_entity.id
_entity.type
_entity.pdbx_description
1 polymer ?
#
loop_
_entity_poly.entity_id
_entity_poly.type
_entity_poly.pdbx_seq_one_letter_code
_entity_poly.pdbx_strand_id
1 'polypeptide(L)' 'MVKDSKGNTWLSPKEAATKLNLSIGRVYQLKNTLTHRKVGRGKQGRVFFLEETLVDDYMNT' A
#
# COMPACT_ATOMS: atom_id res chain seq x y z
N MET A 1 -10.07 2.83 -0.18
CA MET A 1 -9.89 1.99 1.03
C MET A 1 -10.73 0.72 0.87
N VAL A 2 -10.12 -0.43 1.02
CA VAL A 2 -10.79 -1.71 0.83
C VAL A 2 -10.50 -2.60 2.04
N LYS A 3 -11.52 -3.27 2.55
CA LYS A 3 -11.34 -4.28 3.59
C LYS A 3 -11.46 -5.67 2.98
N ASP A 4 -10.59 -6.57 3.41
CA ASP A 4 -10.69 -7.97 2.99
C ASP A 4 -11.56 -8.77 3.98
N SER A 5 -11.75 -10.06 3.69
CA SER A 5 -12.59 -10.92 4.51
C SER A 5 -12.02 -11.18 5.91
N LYS A 6 -10.74 -10.88 6.11
CA LYS A 6 -10.08 -11.06 7.41
C LYS A 6 -10.10 -9.78 8.25
N GLY A 7 -10.74 -8.72 7.76
CA GLY A 7 -10.84 -7.47 8.47
C GLY A 7 -9.65 -6.54 8.30
N ASN A 8 -8.68 -6.89 7.45
CA ASN A 8 -7.56 -6.02 7.15
C ASN A 8 -8.00 -4.89 6.22
N THR A 9 -7.45 -3.70 6.43
CA THR A 9 -7.73 -2.56 5.59
C THR A 9 -6.60 -2.37 4.58
N TRP A 10 -6.95 -2.27 3.31
CA TRP A 10 -5.98 -2.09 2.24
C TRP A 10 -6.15 -0.72 1.61
N LEU A 11 -5.06 -0.02 1.41
CA LEU A 11 -5.05 1.34 0.86
C LEU A 11 -4.52 1.34 -0.56
N SER A 12 -5.11 2.20 -1.41
CA SER A 12 -4.55 2.45 -2.74
C SER A 12 -3.20 3.20 -2.59
N PRO A 13 -2.37 3.22 -3.63
CA PRO A 13 -1.12 4.00 -3.57
C PRO A 13 -1.35 5.46 -3.19
N LYS A 14 -2.42 6.06 -3.70
CA LYS A 14 -2.75 7.45 -3.37
C LYS A 14 -3.08 7.61 -1.89
N GLU A 15 -3.88 6.69 -1.35
CA GLU A 15 -4.23 6.72 0.07
C GLU A 15 -3.01 6.47 0.95
N ALA A 16 -2.15 5.53 0.55
CA ALA A 16 -0.91 5.25 1.28
C ALA A 16 0.01 6.48 1.27
N ALA A 17 0.13 7.16 0.13
CA ALA A 17 0.92 8.37 0.03
C ALA A 17 0.41 9.46 0.96
N THR A 18 -0.91 9.64 1.02
CA THR A 18 -1.52 10.63 1.90
C THR A 18 -1.25 10.28 3.36
N LYS A 19 -1.39 9.02 3.73
CA LYS A 19 -1.17 8.56 5.10
C LYS A 19 0.27 8.77 5.55
N LEU A 20 1.22 8.52 4.64
CA LEU A 20 2.65 8.68 4.95
C LEU A 20 3.16 10.08 4.65
N ASN A 21 2.32 10.96 4.12
CA ASN A 21 2.69 12.31 3.71
C ASN A 21 3.81 12.29 2.66
N LEU A 22 3.69 11.38 1.68
CA LEU A 22 4.65 11.21 0.61
C LEU A 22 3.98 11.40 -0.74
N SER A 23 4.78 11.54 -1.80
CA SER A 23 4.27 11.51 -3.16
C SER A 23 3.94 10.08 -3.57
N ILE A 24 3.06 9.91 -4.55
CA ILE A 24 2.72 8.58 -5.08
C ILE A 24 3.96 7.90 -5.64
N GLY A 25 4.83 8.65 -6.32
CA GLY A 25 6.09 8.11 -6.85
C GLY A 25 6.96 7.54 -5.74
N ARG A 26 7.03 8.22 -4.60
CA ARG A 26 7.81 7.73 -3.47
C ARG A 26 7.25 6.43 -2.92
N VAL A 27 5.91 6.32 -2.84
CA VAL A 27 5.26 5.10 -2.39
C VAL A 27 5.63 3.93 -3.30
N TYR A 28 5.64 4.13 -4.62
CA TYR A 28 6.04 3.08 -5.56
C TYR A 28 7.51 2.70 -5.40
N GLN A 29 8.37 3.65 -5.08
CA GLN A 29 9.78 3.34 -4.81
C GLN A 29 9.94 2.47 -3.57
N LEU A 30 9.06 2.64 -2.59
CA LEU A 30 9.10 1.89 -1.34
C LEU A 30 8.23 0.63 -1.37
N LYS A 31 7.60 0.34 -2.51
CA LYS A 31 6.64 -0.76 -2.63
C LYS A 31 7.21 -2.10 -2.11
N ASN A 32 8.45 -2.40 -2.46
CA ASN A 32 9.05 -3.68 -2.05
C ASN A 32 9.35 -3.75 -0.56
N THR A 33 9.44 -2.62 0.12
CA THR A 33 9.67 -2.55 1.55
C THR A 33 8.35 -2.62 2.31
N LEU A 34 7.28 -2.05 1.74
CA LEU A 34 5.97 -2.01 2.37
C LEU A 34 5.21 -3.30 2.09
N THR A 35 4.41 -3.73 3.07
CA THR A 35 3.53 -4.88 2.86
C THR A 35 2.46 -4.49 1.84
N HIS A 36 2.42 -5.20 0.74
CA HIS A 36 1.50 -4.89 -0.36
C HIS A 36 0.98 -6.16 -1.00
N ARG A 37 -0.13 -6.02 -1.74
CA ARG A 37 -0.63 -7.11 -2.58
C ARG A 37 -1.09 -6.53 -3.90
N LYS A 38 -0.99 -7.34 -4.95
CA LYS A 38 -1.46 -6.97 -6.27
C LYS A 38 -2.78 -7.69 -6.53
N VAL A 39 -3.80 -6.91 -6.92
CA VAL A 39 -5.11 -7.45 -7.27
C VAL A 39 -5.33 -7.18 -8.75
N GLY A 40 -5.75 -8.21 -9.49
CA GLY A 40 -5.96 -8.11 -10.92
C GLY A 40 -4.87 -8.79 -11.71
N ARG A 41 -5.08 -8.88 -13.03
CA ARG A 41 -4.15 -9.58 -13.93
C ARG A 41 -3.44 -8.60 -14.84
N GLY A 42 -2.19 -8.94 -15.20
CA GLY A 42 -1.43 -8.22 -16.19
C GLY A 42 -1.11 -6.80 -15.80
N LYS A 43 -1.05 -5.92 -16.81
CA LYS A 43 -0.63 -4.53 -16.63
C LYS A 43 -1.66 -3.68 -15.90
N GLN A 44 -2.89 -4.15 -15.77
CA GLN A 44 -3.97 -3.40 -15.12
C GLN A 44 -4.18 -3.82 -13.67
N GLY A 45 -3.32 -4.67 -13.14
CA GLY A 45 -3.40 -5.04 -11.74
C GLY A 45 -3.21 -3.83 -10.83
N ARG A 46 -4.01 -3.76 -9.77
CA ARG A 46 -3.90 -2.68 -8.80
C ARG A 46 -3.10 -3.16 -7.60
N VAL A 47 -2.25 -2.28 -7.07
CA VAL A 47 -1.46 -2.56 -5.88
C VAL A 47 -2.15 -1.90 -4.69
N PHE A 48 -2.28 -2.66 -3.60
CA PHE A 48 -2.83 -2.15 -2.35
C PHE A 48 -1.82 -2.38 -1.23
N PHE A 49 -1.78 -1.47 -0.28
CA PHE A 49 -0.87 -1.53 0.86
C PHE A 49 -1.66 -1.80 2.13
N LEU A 50 -1.11 -2.64 3.00
CA LEU A 50 -1.78 -2.99 4.25
C LEU A 50 -1.66 -1.83 5.24
N GLU A 51 -2.79 -1.29 5.65
CA GLU A 51 -2.82 -0.13 6.54
C GLU A 51 -2.18 -0.42 7.89
N GLU A 52 -2.47 -1.60 8.45
CA GLU A 52 -2.04 -1.95 9.80
C GLU A 52 -0.52 -1.95 9.97
N THR A 53 0.21 -2.29 8.91
CA THR A 53 1.67 -2.36 8.96
C THR A 53 2.36 -1.25 8.19
N LEU A 54 1.59 -0.38 7.52
CA LEU A 54 2.14 0.61 6.60
C LEU A 54 3.15 1.54 7.29
N VAL A 55 2.76 2.12 8.41
CA VAL A 55 3.61 3.05 9.14
C VAL A 55 4.84 2.35 9.69
N ASP A 56 4.66 1.16 10.27
CA ASP A 56 5.78 0.38 10.82
C ASP A 56 6.76 0.00 9.71
N ASP A 57 6.26 -0.46 8.57
CA ASP A 57 7.12 -0.82 7.44
C ASP A 57 7.90 0.40 6.94
N TYR A 58 7.25 1.54 6.88
CA TYR A 58 7.90 2.77 6.45
C TYR A 58 8.99 3.21 7.44
N MET A 59 8.71 3.12 8.73
CA MET A 59 9.68 3.54 9.75
C MET A 59 10.87 2.59 9.85
N ASN A 60 10.74 1.37 9.37
CA ASN A 60 11.81 0.39 9.39
C ASN A 60 12.63 0.35 8.09
N THR A 61 12.38 1.28 7.17
CA THR A 61 13.16 1.36 5.94
C THR A 61 14.51 2.03 6.17
#